data_0b50983ce929942dc3439ee3c022e80b
#
_entry.id   0b50983ce929942dc3439ee3c022e80b
#
_cell.length_a   1.000
_cell.length_b   1.000
_cell.length_c   1.000
_cell.angle_alpha   90.00
_cell.angle_beta   90.00
_cell.angle_gamma   90.00
#
_symmetry.space_group_name_H-M   'P 1'
#
loop_
_entity.id
_entity.type
_entity.pdbx_description
1 polymer ?
#
loop_
_entity_poly.entity_id
_entity_poly.type
_entity_poly.pdbx_seq_one_letter_code
_entity_poly.pdbx_strand_id
1 'polypeptide(L)'
;VDPKVYNTTANDIDLDIKEDFAYLFVGHWLKGDLGQDRKDVGMLIRCFAEAFKNETNRPALVLKTSSATFSIKERESFRKRIEDLVSHIENPPSIYLLFGDLMDSEMNDLYNHPKIKAMVSITKGEGFGRPLLEFSMVGKPIIASNWSGHKDFLPMDKAIMIGCKLTEVHESAVDTFILKGSKWFTANYEE
;
A
#
# COMPACT_ATOMS: atom_id res chain seq x y z
N VAL A 1 -16.29 5.71 8.03
CA VAL A 1 -16.50 5.40 6.60
C VAL A 1 -17.99 5.32 6.34
N ASP A 2 -18.49 6.01 5.30
CA ASP A 2 -19.91 6.05 4.95
C ASP A 2 -20.23 4.88 3.99
N PRO A 3 -21.12 3.94 4.37
CA PRO A 3 -21.50 2.81 3.51
C PRO A 3 -22.34 3.23 2.28
N LYS A 4 -22.84 4.46 2.24
CA LYS A 4 -23.48 5.00 1.03
C LYS A 4 -22.46 5.36 -0.06
N VAL A 5 -21.24 5.64 0.33
CA VAL A 5 -20.12 5.97 -0.57
C VAL A 5 -19.29 4.73 -0.88
N TYR A 6 -18.87 4.00 0.16
CA TYR A 6 -18.02 2.82 0.04
C TYR A 6 -18.85 1.55 0.13
N ASN A 7 -19.06 0.90 -1.00
CA ASN A 7 -19.88 -0.30 -1.15
C ASN A 7 -19.52 -1.02 -2.46
N THR A 8 -20.27 -2.05 -2.81
CA THR A 8 -20.05 -2.86 -4.02
C THR A 8 -20.61 -2.26 -5.31
N THR A 9 -21.24 -1.08 -5.24
CA THR A 9 -21.74 -0.36 -6.42
C THR A 9 -20.70 0.67 -6.85
N ALA A 10 -20.26 0.60 -8.09
CA ALA A 10 -19.24 1.50 -8.61
C ALA A 10 -19.51 1.85 -10.08
N ASN A 11 -18.97 2.97 -10.52
CA ASN A 11 -18.87 3.29 -11.92
C ASN A 11 -17.68 2.57 -12.55
N ASP A 12 -17.75 2.36 -13.84
CA ASP A 12 -16.61 1.86 -14.60
C ASP A 12 -15.57 2.98 -14.74
N ILE A 13 -14.32 2.69 -14.38
CA ILE A 13 -13.18 3.58 -14.56
C ILE A 13 -12.13 2.89 -15.41
N ASP A 14 -11.45 3.66 -16.23
CA ASP A 14 -10.33 3.15 -17.01
C ASP A 14 -9.04 3.21 -16.18
N LEU A 15 -8.47 2.04 -15.90
CA LEU A 15 -7.12 1.89 -15.35
C LEU A 15 -6.23 1.30 -16.43
N ASP A 16 -5.31 2.11 -16.95
CA ASP A 16 -4.32 1.67 -17.95
C ASP A 16 -3.26 0.75 -17.31
N ILE A 17 -3.71 -0.44 -16.90
CA ILE A 17 -2.88 -1.54 -16.42
C ILE A 17 -3.06 -2.75 -17.34
N LYS A 18 -1.96 -3.43 -17.67
CA LYS A 18 -1.97 -4.54 -18.65
C LYS A 18 -2.48 -5.83 -18.01
N GLU A 19 -2.11 -6.05 -16.75
CA GLU A 19 -2.38 -7.27 -16.00
C GLU A 19 -3.87 -7.36 -15.61
N ASP A 20 -4.39 -8.59 -15.55
CA ASP A 20 -5.76 -8.88 -15.09
C ASP A 20 -5.87 -9.05 -13.57
N PHE A 21 -4.74 -9.11 -12.89
CA PHE A 21 -4.65 -9.17 -11.44
C PHE A 21 -3.72 -8.07 -10.94
N ALA A 22 -4.23 -7.18 -10.11
CA ALA A 22 -3.44 -6.16 -9.43
C ALA A 22 -3.71 -6.14 -7.92
N TYR A 23 -2.64 -6.01 -7.16
CA TYR A 23 -2.69 -5.61 -5.76
C TYR A 23 -2.75 -4.09 -5.67
N LEU A 24 -3.49 -3.57 -4.72
CA LEU A 24 -3.61 -2.14 -4.46
C LEU A 24 -2.96 -1.78 -3.13
N PHE A 25 -2.13 -0.76 -3.12
CA PHE A 25 -1.73 -0.04 -1.91
C PHE A 25 -2.32 1.36 -1.93
N VAL A 26 -2.84 1.82 -0.79
CA VAL A 26 -3.35 3.19 -0.60
C VAL A 26 -2.72 3.81 0.64
N GLY A 27 -2.01 4.92 0.47
CA GLY A 27 -1.41 5.63 1.58
C GLY A 27 -0.33 6.61 1.16
N HIS A 28 0.10 7.47 2.10
CA HIS A 28 1.19 8.40 1.85
C HIS A 28 2.55 7.71 1.97
N TRP A 29 3.42 7.95 1.00
CA TRP A 29 4.82 7.54 1.08
C TRP A 29 5.64 8.69 1.66
N LEU A 30 5.77 8.69 2.96
CA LEU A 30 6.39 9.75 3.71
C LEU A 30 7.92 9.57 3.84
N LYS A 31 8.52 10.37 4.72
CA LYS A 31 9.93 10.39 5.04
C LYS A 31 10.38 9.06 5.68
N GLY A 32 11.59 8.66 5.38
CA GLY A 32 12.28 7.48 5.90
C GLY A 32 13.13 6.81 4.84
N ASP A 33 14.25 6.21 5.24
CA ASP A 33 15.06 5.36 4.40
C ASP A 33 14.32 4.07 4.05
N LEU A 34 14.89 3.22 3.22
CA LEU A 34 14.30 1.95 2.85
C LEU A 34 13.99 1.10 4.09
N GLY A 35 12.73 0.70 4.21
CA GLY A 35 12.25 -0.03 5.39
C GLY A 35 12.11 0.81 6.66
N GLN A 36 12.22 2.13 6.55
CA GLN A 36 12.16 3.05 7.69
C GLN A 36 11.04 4.10 7.57
N ASP A 37 10.26 4.09 6.49
CA ASP A 37 9.04 4.91 6.45
C ASP A 37 7.87 4.21 7.16
N ARG A 38 6.95 4.99 7.71
CA ARG A 38 5.84 4.46 8.52
C ARG A 38 4.91 3.51 7.74
N LYS A 39 4.69 3.77 6.46
CA LYS A 39 3.83 2.93 5.61
C LYS A 39 4.58 1.76 4.98
N ASP A 40 5.91 1.77 5.08
CA ASP A 40 6.80 0.73 4.59
C ASP A 40 6.70 0.45 3.09
N VAL A 41 6.42 1.51 2.32
CA VAL A 41 6.14 1.41 0.88
C VAL A 41 7.33 0.88 0.11
N GLY A 42 8.55 1.30 0.47
CA GLY A 42 9.77 0.83 -0.16
C GLY A 42 9.97 -0.68 0.00
N MET A 43 9.74 -1.23 1.20
CA MET A 43 9.82 -2.67 1.43
C MET A 43 8.67 -3.42 0.78
N LEU A 44 7.46 -2.86 0.77
CA LEU A 44 6.34 -3.44 0.03
C LEU A 44 6.70 -3.63 -1.45
N ILE A 45 7.27 -2.62 -2.10
CA ILE A 45 7.71 -2.71 -3.50
C ILE A 45 8.75 -3.80 -3.68
N ARG A 46 9.77 -3.85 -2.82
CA ARG A 46 10.84 -4.85 -2.91
C ARG A 46 10.32 -6.27 -2.69
N CYS A 47 9.56 -6.51 -1.63
CA CYS A 47 8.98 -7.83 -1.36
C CYS A 47 8.07 -8.29 -2.50
N PHE A 48 7.22 -7.39 -3.02
CA PHE A 48 6.37 -7.68 -4.17
C PHE A 48 7.20 -8.06 -5.41
N ALA A 49 8.21 -7.28 -5.73
CA ALA A 49 9.05 -7.53 -6.89
C ALA A 49 9.84 -8.83 -6.77
N GLU A 50 10.40 -9.13 -5.59
CA GLU A 50 11.10 -10.40 -5.33
C GLU A 50 10.16 -11.61 -5.40
N ALA A 51 8.95 -11.49 -4.84
CA ALA A 51 7.98 -12.59 -4.82
C ALA A 51 7.51 -12.99 -6.22
N PHE A 52 7.39 -12.03 -7.14
CA PHE A 52 6.78 -12.26 -8.46
C PHE A 52 7.73 -12.19 -9.66
N LYS A 53 9.04 -11.94 -9.46
CA LYS A 53 10.01 -11.81 -10.57
C LYS A 53 10.08 -13.02 -11.52
N ASN A 54 9.86 -14.22 -11.00
CA ASN A 54 9.98 -15.47 -11.77
C ASN A 54 8.62 -16.06 -12.20
N GLU A 55 7.52 -15.40 -11.86
CA GLU A 55 6.20 -15.89 -12.18
C GLU A 55 5.85 -15.64 -13.65
N THR A 56 5.21 -16.62 -14.30
CA THR A 56 4.77 -16.50 -15.70
C THR A 56 3.61 -15.51 -15.84
N ASN A 57 2.62 -15.58 -14.93
CA ASN A 57 1.47 -14.69 -14.86
C ASN A 57 1.65 -13.74 -13.69
N ARG A 58 2.52 -12.74 -13.87
CA ARG A 58 2.83 -11.79 -12.80
C ARG A 58 1.67 -10.83 -12.56
N PRO A 59 1.25 -10.66 -11.30
CA PRO A 59 0.31 -9.59 -10.95
C PRO A 59 0.99 -8.22 -11.04
N ALA A 60 0.19 -7.15 -11.06
CA ALA A 60 0.67 -5.80 -10.90
C ALA A 60 0.55 -5.31 -9.45
N LEU A 61 1.35 -4.32 -9.08
CA LEU A 61 1.17 -3.53 -7.87
C LEU A 61 0.76 -2.11 -8.27
N VAL A 62 -0.42 -1.66 -7.84
CA VAL A 62 -0.89 -0.29 -8.02
C VAL A 62 -0.67 0.47 -6.73
N LEU A 63 0.14 1.52 -6.79
CA LEU A 63 0.43 2.40 -5.67
C LEU A 63 -0.40 3.68 -5.80
N LYS A 64 -1.50 3.79 -5.09
CA LYS A 64 -2.24 5.04 -4.90
C LYS A 64 -1.57 5.80 -3.76
N THR A 65 -0.60 6.63 -4.12
CA THR A 65 0.28 7.29 -3.15
C THR A 65 0.64 8.71 -3.54
N SER A 66 0.94 9.52 -2.53
CA SER A 66 1.49 10.86 -2.63
C SER A 66 2.26 11.16 -1.33
N SER A 67 2.95 12.28 -1.25
CA SER A 67 3.36 12.84 0.05
C SER A 67 2.35 13.91 0.51
N ALA A 68 2.80 15.11 0.73
CA ALA A 68 1.94 16.22 1.15
C ALA A 68 1.51 17.14 -0.01
N THR A 69 2.08 16.96 -1.21
CA THR A 69 1.81 17.77 -2.39
C THR A 69 1.50 16.88 -3.59
N PHE A 70 0.89 17.44 -4.61
CA PHE A 70 0.60 16.74 -5.87
C PHE A 70 1.37 17.36 -7.04
N SER A 71 2.62 17.78 -6.80
CA SER A 71 3.44 18.42 -7.82
C SER A 71 4.01 17.39 -8.82
N ILE A 72 4.26 17.87 -10.05
CA ILE A 72 4.92 17.05 -11.10
C ILE A 72 6.29 16.57 -10.63
N LYS A 73 7.06 17.42 -9.92
CA LYS A 73 8.38 17.06 -9.38
C LYS A 73 8.30 15.92 -8.37
N GLU A 74 7.27 15.92 -7.55
CA GLU A 74 7.04 14.85 -6.59
C GLU A 74 6.69 13.55 -7.30
N ARG A 75 5.81 13.57 -8.29
CA ARG A 75 5.48 12.40 -9.11
C ARG A 75 6.72 11.78 -9.73
N GLU A 76 7.58 12.59 -10.36
CA GLU A 76 8.82 12.10 -10.96
C GLU A 76 9.80 11.56 -9.91
N SER A 77 9.85 12.14 -8.72
CA SER A 77 10.63 11.61 -7.60
C SER A 77 10.16 10.23 -7.17
N PHE A 78 8.84 10.00 -7.08
CA PHE A 78 8.31 8.67 -6.76
C PHE A 78 8.59 7.66 -7.87
N ARG A 79 8.43 8.04 -9.14
CA ARG A 79 8.78 7.17 -10.26
C ARG A 79 10.24 6.71 -10.18
N LYS A 80 11.16 7.65 -10.00
CA LYS A 80 12.57 7.32 -9.84
C LYS A 80 12.84 6.41 -8.64
N ARG A 81 12.21 6.68 -7.48
CA ARG A 81 12.34 5.80 -6.30
C ARG A 81 11.86 4.38 -6.59
N ILE A 82 10.76 4.21 -7.31
CA ILE A 82 10.26 2.90 -7.72
C ILE A 82 11.26 2.21 -8.65
N GLU A 83 11.74 2.89 -9.68
CA GLU A 83 12.74 2.39 -10.62
C GLU A 83 14.02 1.96 -9.91
N ASP A 84 14.57 2.79 -9.00
CA ASP A 84 15.76 2.49 -8.23
C ASP A 84 15.59 1.24 -7.34
N LEU A 85 14.40 1.05 -6.74
CA LEU A 85 14.10 -0.08 -5.86
C LEU A 85 14.08 -1.42 -6.61
N VAL A 86 13.69 -1.45 -7.87
CA VAL A 86 13.57 -2.69 -8.66
C VAL A 86 14.68 -2.85 -9.70
N SER A 87 15.56 -1.88 -9.86
CA SER A 87 16.61 -1.84 -10.90
C SER A 87 17.56 -3.05 -10.88
N HIS A 88 17.74 -3.67 -9.73
CA HIS A 88 18.60 -4.84 -9.54
C HIS A 88 17.86 -6.19 -9.67
N ILE A 89 16.55 -6.15 -9.88
CA ILE A 89 15.70 -7.34 -9.99
C ILE A 89 15.53 -7.66 -11.48
N GLU A 90 15.94 -8.85 -11.88
CA GLU A 90 15.73 -9.31 -13.24
C GLU A 90 14.25 -9.58 -13.49
N ASN A 91 13.70 -8.99 -14.56
CA ASN A 91 12.29 -9.12 -14.94
C ASN A 91 11.30 -8.82 -13.80
N PRO A 92 11.31 -7.64 -13.18
CA PRO A 92 10.38 -7.33 -12.10
C PRO A 92 8.93 -7.29 -12.62
N PRO A 93 7.94 -7.56 -11.76
CA PRO A 93 6.53 -7.34 -12.09
C PRO A 93 6.23 -5.85 -12.28
N SER A 94 5.12 -5.54 -12.96
CA SER A 94 4.71 -4.16 -13.20
C SER A 94 4.30 -3.45 -11.90
N ILE A 95 4.79 -2.22 -11.71
CA ILE A 95 4.42 -1.36 -10.60
C ILE A 95 3.89 -0.05 -11.18
N TYR A 96 2.64 0.25 -10.93
CA TYR A 96 1.94 1.43 -11.43
C TYR A 96 1.80 2.48 -10.33
N LEU A 97 2.13 3.72 -10.65
CA LEU A 97 1.94 4.86 -9.75
C LEU A 97 0.66 5.60 -10.12
N LEU A 98 -0.36 5.50 -9.30
CA LEU A 98 -1.57 6.30 -9.37
C LEU A 98 -1.39 7.52 -8.46
N PHE A 99 -0.94 8.61 -9.06
CA PHE A 99 -0.58 9.85 -8.37
C PHE A 99 -1.68 10.90 -8.57
N GLY A 100 -2.00 11.65 -7.53
CA GLY A 100 -3.04 12.66 -7.53
C GLY A 100 -4.06 12.43 -6.42
N ASP A 101 -4.99 13.35 -6.28
CA ASP A 101 -6.12 13.20 -5.37
C ASP A 101 -7.31 12.56 -6.10
N LEU A 102 -8.13 11.82 -5.38
CA LEU A 102 -9.36 11.21 -5.84
C LEU A 102 -10.46 11.54 -4.85
N MET A 103 -11.64 11.84 -5.35
CA MET A 103 -12.82 11.95 -4.51
C MET A 103 -13.19 10.60 -3.88
N ASP A 104 -13.93 10.62 -2.80
CA ASP A 104 -14.37 9.40 -2.11
C ASP A 104 -15.12 8.43 -3.05
N SER A 105 -15.93 8.95 -3.99
CA SER A 105 -16.61 8.14 -5.01
C SER A 105 -15.62 7.50 -6.00
N GLU A 106 -14.62 8.24 -6.45
CA GLU A 106 -13.57 7.73 -7.34
C GLU A 106 -12.69 6.69 -6.63
N MET A 107 -12.45 6.86 -5.33
CA MET A 107 -11.79 5.85 -4.51
C MET A 107 -12.62 4.57 -4.42
N ASN A 108 -13.96 4.66 -4.26
CA ASN A 108 -14.83 3.50 -4.29
C ASN A 108 -14.80 2.81 -5.66
N ASP A 109 -14.81 3.57 -6.75
CA ASP A 109 -14.70 3.03 -8.11
C ASP A 109 -13.37 2.28 -8.31
N LEU A 110 -12.25 2.86 -7.83
CA LEU A 110 -10.94 2.19 -7.83
C LEU A 110 -10.96 0.88 -7.03
N TYR A 111 -11.53 0.88 -5.83
CA TYR A 111 -11.60 -0.33 -5.00
C TYR A 111 -12.41 -1.45 -5.67
N ASN A 112 -13.47 -1.10 -6.38
CA ASN A 112 -14.32 -2.05 -7.10
C ASN A 112 -13.75 -2.48 -8.45
N HIS A 113 -12.76 -1.76 -9.00
CA HIS A 113 -12.24 -2.05 -10.34
C HIS A 113 -11.93 -3.54 -10.53
N PRO A 114 -12.36 -4.17 -11.66
CA PRO A 114 -12.29 -5.62 -11.83
C PRO A 114 -10.86 -6.18 -11.83
N LYS A 115 -9.86 -5.39 -12.19
CA LYS A 115 -8.44 -5.79 -12.14
C LYS A 115 -7.83 -5.66 -10.73
N ILE A 116 -8.38 -4.85 -9.85
CA ILE A 116 -7.96 -4.77 -8.44
C ILE A 116 -8.57 -5.97 -7.70
N LYS A 117 -7.73 -6.92 -7.32
CA LYS A 117 -8.16 -8.19 -6.69
C LYS A 117 -7.93 -8.26 -5.18
N ALA A 118 -6.95 -7.52 -4.68
CA ALA A 118 -6.63 -7.48 -3.27
C ALA A 118 -6.01 -6.14 -2.87
N MET A 119 -6.09 -5.77 -1.59
CA MET A 119 -5.31 -4.67 -1.02
C MET A 119 -4.18 -5.23 -0.16
N VAL A 120 -3.03 -4.55 -0.17
CA VAL A 120 -1.89 -4.88 0.66
C VAL A 120 -1.38 -3.65 1.42
N SER A 121 -1.14 -3.80 2.72
CA SER A 121 -0.60 -2.74 3.58
C SER A 121 0.24 -3.32 4.71
N ILE A 122 1.55 -3.17 4.62
CA ILE A 122 2.50 -3.63 5.65
C ILE A 122 2.93 -2.49 6.58
N THR A 123 2.02 -1.59 6.88
CA THR A 123 2.27 -0.40 7.70
C THR A 123 2.83 -0.73 9.08
N LYS A 124 3.76 0.08 9.57
CA LYS A 124 4.35 -0.02 10.91
C LYS A 124 3.46 0.55 12.01
N GLY A 125 2.41 1.28 11.64
CA GLY A 125 1.43 1.83 12.57
C GLY A 125 0.35 2.67 11.88
N GLU A 126 -0.88 2.45 12.31
CA GLU A 126 -2.08 3.16 11.89
C GLU A 126 -2.88 3.60 13.11
N GLY A 127 -3.32 4.85 13.14
CA GLY A 127 -4.28 5.25 14.14
C GLY A 127 -5.59 4.49 13.97
N PHE A 128 -6.11 4.44 12.77
CA PHE A 128 -7.35 3.73 12.42
C PHE A 128 -7.21 2.81 11.20
N GLY A 129 -6.56 3.29 10.13
CA GLY A 129 -6.44 2.51 8.88
C GLY A 129 -7.64 2.71 7.94
N ARG A 130 -8.09 3.96 7.75
CA ARG A 130 -9.25 4.31 6.94
C ARG A 130 -9.27 3.60 5.56
N PRO A 131 -8.20 3.58 4.74
CA PRO A 131 -8.22 2.89 3.44
C PRO A 131 -8.51 1.39 3.55
N LEU A 132 -8.03 0.73 4.60
CA LEU A 132 -8.31 -0.70 4.84
C LEU A 132 -9.77 -0.94 5.17
N LEU A 133 -10.39 -0.06 5.98
CA LEU A 133 -11.83 -0.14 6.26
C LEU A 133 -12.65 0.10 5.00
N GLU A 134 -12.34 1.14 4.23
CA GLU A 134 -13.00 1.45 2.97
C GLU A 134 -12.95 0.25 2.00
N PHE A 135 -11.77 -0.32 1.81
CA PHE A 135 -11.60 -1.48 0.93
C PHE A 135 -12.33 -2.72 1.46
N SER A 136 -12.41 -2.91 2.77
CA SER A 136 -13.15 -4.03 3.36
C SER A 136 -14.65 -4.01 3.01
N MET A 137 -15.21 -2.82 2.74
CA MET A 137 -16.62 -2.67 2.34
C MET A 137 -16.93 -3.25 0.96
N VAL A 138 -15.93 -3.42 0.09
CA VAL A 138 -16.13 -4.04 -1.23
C VAL A 138 -15.94 -5.57 -1.21
N GLY A 139 -15.58 -6.14 -0.07
CA GLY A 139 -15.52 -7.59 0.13
C GLY A 139 -14.35 -8.31 -0.54
N LYS A 140 -13.34 -7.59 -1.02
CA LYS A 140 -12.14 -8.18 -1.61
C LYS A 140 -11.08 -8.51 -0.56
N PRO A 141 -10.15 -9.45 -0.82
CA PRO A 141 -9.09 -9.86 0.11
C PRO A 141 -8.19 -8.70 0.54
N ILE A 142 -7.77 -8.73 1.80
CA ILE A 142 -6.81 -7.77 2.38
C ILE A 142 -5.63 -8.53 2.97
N ILE A 143 -4.42 -8.05 2.68
CA ILE A 143 -3.18 -8.46 3.33
C ILE A 143 -2.68 -7.28 4.16
N ALA A 144 -2.55 -7.46 5.47
CA ALA A 144 -2.17 -6.36 6.36
C ALA A 144 -1.23 -6.82 7.48
N SER A 145 -0.44 -5.89 8.01
CA SER A 145 0.38 -6.15 9.20
C SER A 145 -0.51 -6.47 10.42
N ASN A 146 -0.16 -7.50 11.18
CA ASN A 146 -0.90 -7.92 12.39
C ASN A 146 -0.67 -6.98 13.57
N TRP A 147 -0.83 -5.69 13.36
CA TRP A 147 -0.59 -4.66 14.38
C TRP A 147 -1.37 -3.38 14.09
N SER A 148 -1.82 -2.70 15.16
CA SER A 148 -2.37 -1.35 15.12
C SER A 148 -3.89 -1.28 14.87
N GLY A 149 -4.45 -0.07 14.70
CA GLY A 149 -5.88 0.21 14.76
C GLY A 149 -6.77 -0.53 13.75
N HIS A 150 -6.24 -0.93 12.62
CA HIS A 150 -7.03 -1.71 11.64
C HIS A 150 -7.40 -3.13 12.12
N LYS A 151 -6.76 -3.65 13.14
CA LYS A 151 -7.13 -4.94 13.75
C LYS A 151 -8.52 -4.93 14.40
N ASP A 152 -9.02 -3.76 14.78
CA ASP A 152 -10.31 -3.64 15.42
C ASP A 152 -11.49 -3.97 14.49
N PHE A 153 -11.27 -3.86 13.17
CA PHE A 153 -12.30 -4.11 12.16
C PHE A 153 -11.92 -5.14 11.08
N LEU A 154 -10.64 -5.57 11.00
CA LEU A 154 -10.21 -6.63 10.10
C LEU A 154 -10.15 -7.97 10.86
N PRO A 155 -11.20 -8.80 10.78
CA PRO A 155 -11.16 -10.10 11.43
C PRO A 155 -10.20 -11.05 10.73
N MET A 156 -9.51 -11.88 11.53
CA MET A 156 -8.46 -12.80 11.05
C MET A 156 -8.96 -13.87 10.06
N ASP A 157 -10.26 -14.10 9.99
CA ASP A 157 -10.87 -15.03 9.04
C ASP A 157 -11.16 -14.40 7.65
N LYS A 158 -11.02 -13.06 7.53
CA LYS A 158 -11.28 -12.30 6.29
C LYS A 158 -10.09 -11.52 5.77
N ALA A 159 -9.00 -11.47 6.53
CA ALA A 159 -7.77 -10.80 6.14
C ALA A 159 -6.56 -11.69 6.42
N ILE A 160 -5.58 -11.66 5.54
CA ILE A 160 -4.27 -12.30 5.76
C ILE A 160 -3.44 -11.34 6.61
N MET A 161 -3.15 -11.73 7.84
CA MET A 161 -2.45 -10.89 8.81
C MET A 161 -0.99 -11.31 8.91
N ILE A 162 -0.08 -10.47 8.41
CA ILE A 162 1.37 -10.71 8.42
C ILE A 162 1.93 -10.45 9.81
N GLY A 163 2.75 -11.38 10.32
CA GLY A 163 3.44 -11.26 11.59
C GLY A 163 4.35 -10.04 11.66
N CYS A 164 4.49 -9.45 12.84
CA CYS A 164 5.26 -8.23 13.07
C CYS A 164 6.13 -8.34 14.30
N LYS A 165 7.26 -7.65 14.31
CA LYS A 165 8.15 -7.49 15.47
C LYS A 165 8.30 -6.01 15.84
N LEU A 166 8.46 -5.73 17.14
CA LEU A 166 8.72 -4.39 17.64
C LEU A 166 10.15 -3.97 17.32
N THR A 167 10.31 -2.83 16.66
CA THR A 167 11.61 -2.27 16.26
C THR A 167 11.71 -0.81 16.67
N GLU A 168 12.91 -0.31 16.85
CA GLU A 168 13.13 1.12 17.11
C GLU A 168 12.90 1.94 15.83
N VAL A 169 12.39 3.15 16.03
CA VAL A 169 12.25 4.13 14.94
C VAL A 169 13.62 4.63 14.54
N HIS A 170 13.97 4.47 13.27
CA HIS A 170 15.22 4.97 12.72
C HIS A 170 15.20 6.50 12.60
N GLU A 171 16.35 7.16 12.77
CA GLU A 171 16.46 8.62 12.76
C GLU A 171 15.96 9.27 11.45
N SER A 172 16.07 8.56 10.31
CA SER A 172 15.57 9.05 9.00
C SER A 172 14.05 9.24 8.96
N ALA A 173 13.31 8.57 9.86
CA ALA A 173 11.86 8.66 9.95
C ALA A 173 11.38 9.66 11.01
N VAL A 174 12.28 10.16 11.86
CA VAL A 174 11.92 11.09 12.95
C VAL A 174 11.43 12.40 12.38
N ASP A 175 10.25 12.84 12.86
CA ASP A 175 9.63 14.12 12.53
C ASP A 175 8.84 14.67 13.74
N THR A 176 7.89 15.59 13.51
CA THR A 176 7.04 16.18 14.54
C THR A 176 6.09 15.19 15.22
N PHE A 177 5.74 14.09 14.52
CA PHE A 177 4.77 13.09 14.98
C PHE A 177 5.43 11.78 15.36
N ILE A 178 6.55 11.44 14.72
CA ILE A 178 7.32 10.22 14.96
C ILE A 178 8.56 10.59 15.77
N LEU A 179 8.52 10.32 17.08
CA LEU A 179 9.52 10.81 18.02
C LEU A 179 10.76 9.90 18.05
N LYS A 180 11.93 10.50 18.25
CA LYS A 180 13.18 9.77 18.49
C LYS A 180 13.06 8.89 19.74
N GLY A 181 13.55 7.65 19.65
CA GLY A 181 13.51 6.67 20.75
C GLY A 181 12.14 5.98 20.91
N SER A 182 11.16 6.32 20.07
CA SER A 182 9.91 5.55 19.99
C SER A 182 10.10 4.25 19.25
N LYS A 183 9.10 3.36 19.33
CA LYS A 183 9.10 2.06 18.67
C LYS A 183 7.83 1.89 17.85
N TRP A 184 7.94 1.13 16.80
CA TRP A 184 6.83 0.68 15.96
C TRP A 184 6.97 -0.80 15.61
N PHE A 185 5.97 -1.37 14.98
CA PHE A 185 6.06 -2.76 14.50
C PHE A 185 6.50 -2.79 13.03
N THR A 186 7.47 -3.66 12.75
CA THR A 186 7.92 -3.94 11.39
C THR A 186 7.41 -5.32 10.99
N ALA A 187 6.82 -5.41 9.81
CA ALA A 187 6.31 -6.66 9.27
C ALA A 187 7.42 -7.69 9.05
N ASN A 188 7.07 -8.97 9.12
CA ASN A 188 7.95 -10.05 8.70
C ASN A 188 7.94 -10.13 7.17
N TYR A 189 9.01 -9.69 6.54
CA TYR A 189 9.10 -9.61 5.07
C TYR A 189 9.30 -10.97 4.38
N GLU A 190 9.53 -12.04 5.15
CA GLU A 190 9.71 -13.41 4.63
C GLU A 190 8.38 -14.19 4.61
N GLU A 191 7.33 -13.65 5.23
CA GLU A 191 6.00 -14.26 5.34
C GLU A 191 5.08 -13.81 4.18
#